data_9ea49ab4a8572a212a9f158d81146635
#
_entry.id   9ea49ab4a8572a212a9f158d81146635
#
_cell.length_a   1.000
_cell.length_b   1.000
_cell.length_c   1.000
_cell.angle_alpha   90.00
_cell.angle_beta   90.00
_cell.angle_gamma   90.00
#
_symmetry.space_group_name_H-M   'P 1'
#
loop_
_entity.id
_entity.type
_entity.pdbx_description
1 polymer ?
#
loop_
_entity_poly.entity_id
_entity_poly.type
_entity_poly.pdbx_seq_one_letter_code
_entity_poly.pdbx_strand_id
1 'polypeptide(L)'
;MELVTGGELFDRIVAKGSYTEKDASHLIRQVLHAVSFMHENGVVHRDLKPENLLYYNQDEDSKIMVSDFGLSKTEDSGVMETACGTPGYVAPEVLQQKPYGKAVDVWSIGVIAYILLCGYPPFYDESDANLFAQIIKGEYEFDAPYWDQISDSGKEDEFFLLHAHFSISLRTCST
;
A
#
# COMPACT_ATOMS: atom_id res chain seq x y z
N MET A 1 15.13 -16.44 12.41
CA MET A 1 14.02 -15.50 12.18
C MET A 1 13.98 -14.59 13.40
N GLU A 2 14.02 -13.29 13.20
CA GLU A 2 13.99 -12.31 14.30
C GLU A 2 12.59 -12.30 14.92
N LEU A 3 12.49 -12.24 16.25
CA LEU A 3 11.21 -12.25 16.94
C LEU A 3 10.62 -10.83 16.94
N VAL A 4 9.47 -10.66 16.31
CA VAL A 4 8.72 -9.41 16.25
C VAL A 4 7.63 -9.45 17.32
N THR A 5 7.60 -8.47 18.22
CA THR A 5 6.73 -8.47 19.41
C THR A 5 5.84 -7.23 19.52
N GLY A 6 5.96 -6.29 18.58
CA GLY A 6 5.25 -4.99 18.62
C GLY A 6 3.79 -5.02 18.18
N GLY A 7 3.32 -6.15 17.59
CA GLY A 7 1.97 -6.30 17.07
C GLY A 7 1.77 -5.69 15.68
N GLU A 8 0.54 -5.80 15.16
CA GLU A 8 0.16 -5.29 13.85
C GLU A 8 0.03 -3.76 13.83
N LEU A 9 0.24 -3.18 12.66
CA LEU A 9 0.18 -1.74 12.47
C LEU A 9 -1.14 -1.13 12.94
N PHE A 10 -2.27 -1.65 12.48
CA PHE A 10 -3.58 -1.07 12.78
C PHE A 10 -4.00 -1.26 14.24
N ASP A 11 -3.66 -2.35 14.86
CA ASP A 11 -3.97 -2.57 16.28
C ASP A 11 -3.38 -1.46 17.15
N ARG A 12 -2.14 -1.06 16.86
CA ARG A 12 -1.46 0.01 17.59
C ARG A 12 -2.03 1.39 17.26
N ILE A 13 -2.44 1.63 16.01
CA ILE A 13 -3.09 2.87 15.59
C ILE A 13 -4.44 3.03 16.32
N VAL A 14 -5.26 1.99 16.33
CA VAL A 14 -6.56 1.97 17.01
C VAL A 14 -6.38 2.19 18.52
N ALA A 15 -5.38 1.55 19.13
CA ALA A 15 -5.07 1.70 20.55
C ALA A 15 -4.61 3.12 20.90
N LYS A 16 -3.91 3.82 20.00
CA LYS A 16 -3.46 5.22 20.22
C LYS A 16 -4.63 6.23 20.14
N GLY A 17 -5.71 5.90 19.42
CA GLY A 17 -6.95 6.68 19.35
C GLY A 17 -6.90 7.95 18.48
N SER A 18 -5.72 8.48 18.15
CA SER A 18 -5.54 9.58 17.19
C SER A 18 -4.24 9.41 16.43
N TYR A 19 -4.29 9.64 15.13
CA TYR A 19 -3.15 9.54 14.23
C TYR A 19 -3.03 10.87 13.47
N THR A 20 -1.85 11.50 13.56
CA THR A 20 -1.60 12.75 12.86
C THR A 20 -1.02 12.48 11.47
N GLU A 21 -1.14 13.44 10.56
CA GLU A 21 -0.48 13.39 9.24
C GLU A 21 1.03 13.15 9.38
N LYS A 22 1.67 13.74 10.40
CA LYS A 22 3.08 13.53 10.71
C LYS A 22 3.38 12.09 11.10
N ASP A 23 2.52 11.46 11.91
CA ASP A 23 2.67 10.05 12.31
C ASP A 23 2.53 9.15 11.08
N ALA A 24 1.52 9.40 10.23
CA ALA A 24 1.30 8.67 8.98
C ALA A 24 2.51 8.80 8.03
N SER A 25 3.00 10.01 7.82
CA SER A 25 4.17 10.28 6.97
C SER A 25 5.42 9.54 7.47
N HIS A 26 5.69 9.57 8.78
CA HIS A 26 6.83 8.86 9.37
C HIS A 26 6.74 7.36 9.16
N LEU A 27 5.55 6.78 9.27
CA LEU A 27 5.30 5.37 9.09
C LEU A 27 5.44 4.97 7.62
N ILE A 28 4.75 5.67 6.71
CA ILE A 28 4.80 5.39 5.27
C ILE A 28 6.23 5.50 4.74
N ARG A 29 7.01 6.46 5.23
CA ARG A 29 8.43 6.57 4.89
C ARG A 29 9.21 5.29 5.22
N GLN A 30 8.99 4.69 6.39
CA GLN A 30 9.65 3.43 6.76
C GLN A 30 9.24 2.29 5.83
N VAL A 31 7.94 2.17 5.50
CA VAL A 31 7.43 1.15 4.58
C VAL A 31 8.04 1.34 3.18
N LEU A 32 8.06 2.58 2.67
CA LEU A 32 8.67 2.89 1.37
C LEU A 32 10.16 2.54 1.33
N HIS A 33 10.92 2.80 2.41
CA HIS A 33 12.32 2.41 2.49
C HIS A 33 12.51 0.89 2.44
N ALA A 34 11.67 0.13 3.19
CA ALA A 34 11.73 -1.32 3.19
C ALA A 34 11.40 -1.90 1.81
N VAL A 35 10.34 -1.38 1.16
CA VAL A 35 9.92 -1.83 -0.17
C VAL A 35 10.92 -1.42 -1.25
N SER A 36 11.52 -0.22 -1.16
CA SER A 36 12.61 0.18 -2.06
C SER A 36 13.78 -0.79 -1.99
N PHE A 37 14.22 -1.17 -0.80
CA PHE A 37 15.27 -2.16 -0.61
C PHE A 37 14.91 -3.52 -1.23
N MET A 38 13.66 -3.98 -1.05
CA MET A 38 13.18 -5.22 -1.67
C MET A 38 13.24 -5.12 -3.21
N HIS A 39 12.74 -4.02 -3.76
CA HIS A 39 12.71 -3.76 -5.19
C HIS A 39 14.11 -3.65 -5.82
N GLU A 40 15.07 -3.08 -5.11
CA GLU A 40 16.48 -3.02 -5.52
C GLU A 40 17.12 -4.42 -5.59
N ASN A 41 16.64 -5.35 -4.76
CA ASN A 41 17.04 -6.76 -4.76
C ASN A 41 16.15 -7.64 -5.65
N GLY A 42 15.34 -7.03 -6.53
CA GLY A 42 14.49 -7.74 -7.48
C GLY A 42 13.29 -8.47 -6.87
N VAL A 43 12.91 -8.16 -5.63
CA VAL A 43 11.78 -8.81 -4.92
C VAL A 43 10.57 -7.90 -4.94
N VAL A 44 9.42 -8.42 -5.40
CA VAL A 44 8.11 -7.78 -5.33
C VAL A 44 7.26 -8.53 -4.32
N HIS A 45 6.65 -7.81 -3.36
CA HIS A 45 5.90 -8.41 -2.25
C HIS A 45 4.55 -8.96 -2.69
N ARG A 46 3.75 -8.17 -3.40
CA ARG A 46 2.44 -8.48 -4.01
C ARG A 46 1.26 -8.66 -3.06
N ASP A 47 1.45 -8.60 -1.75
CA ASP A 47 0.39 -8.67 -0.74
C ASP A 47 0.69 -7.72 0.44
N LEU A 48 1.07 -6.48 0.13
CA LEU A 48 1.21 -5.45 1.15
C LEU A 48 -0.16 -5.04 1.67
N LYS A 49 -0.32 -5.16 2.98
CA LYS A 49 -1.51 -4.78 3.74
C LYS A 49 -1.12 -4.53 5.19
N PRO A 50 -1.97 -3.88 5.98
CA PRO A 50 -1.65 -3.53 7.37
C PRO A 50 -1.29 -4.71 8.25
N GLU A 51 -1.90 -5.87 8.02
CA GLU A 51 -1.64 -7.10 8.76
C GLU A 51 -0.21 -7.64 8.53
N ASN A 52 0.39 -7.31 7.39
CA ASN A 52 1.77 -7.68 7.04
C ASN A 52 2.79 -6.61 7.42
N LEU A 53 2.36 -5.52 8.07
CA LEU A 53 3.20 -4.48 8.63
C LEU A 53 3.21 -4.58 10.15
N LEU A 54 4.32 -5.01 10.72
CA LEU A 54 4.47 -5.30 12.13
C LEU A 54 5.43 -4.33 12.80
N TYR A 55 5.13 -3.91 14.02
CA TYR A 55 6.11 -3.23 14.85
C TYR A 55 7.11 -4.21 15.44
N TYR A 56 8.40 -3.89 15.34
CA TYR A 56 9.47 -4.74 15.83
C TYR A 56 9.35 -5.02 17.33
N ASN A 57 9.05 -3.97 18.13
CA ASN A 57 8.84 -4.05 19.56
C ASN A 57 7.71 -3.13 20.04
N GLN A 58 7.51 -3.04 21.37
CA GLN A 58 6.46 -2.23 21.99
C GLN A 58 6.82 -0.75 22.15
N ASP A 59 8.02 -0.31 21.78
CA ASP A 59 8.46 1.08 21.94
C ASP A 59 7.67 2.01 21.01
N GLU A 60 7.50 3.28 21.42
CA GLU A 60 6.75 4.27 20.62
C GLU A 60 7.41 4.57 19.27
N ASP A 61 8.74 4.53 19.22
CA ASP A 61 9.57 4.76 18.04
C ASP A 61 10.01 3.45 17.34
N SER A 62 9.28 2.36 17.60
CA SER A 62 9.55 1.05 17.03
C SER A 62 9.59 1.08 15.51
N LYS A 63 10.52 0.34 14.94
CA LYS A 63 10.64 0.14 13.49
C LYS A 63 9.48 -0.68 12.96
N ILE A 64 9.09 -0.40 11.70
CA ILE A 64 8.15 -1.24 10.95
C ILE A 64 8.92 -2.33 10.23
N MET A 65 8.40 -3.54 10.34
CA MET A 65 8.89 -4.74 9.67
C MET A 65 7.83 -5.22 8.68
N VAL A 66 8.24 -5.49 7.44
CA VAL A 66 7.39 -6.14 6.45
C VAL A 66 7.47 -7.65 6.65
N SER A 67 6.33 -8.31 6.72
CA SER A 67 6.21 -9.76 6.95
C SER A 67 5.41 -10.43 5.83
N ASP A 68 5.31 -11.75 5.89
CA ASP A 68 4.53 -12.60 4.98
C ASP A 68 4.94 -12.48 3.50
N PHE A 69 6.09 -13.06 3.19
CA PHE A 69 6.60 -13.17 1.82
C PHE A 69 6.01 -14.38 1.04
N GLY A 70 4.88 -14.94 1.48
CA GLY A 70 4.28 -16.12 0.87
C GLY A 70 3.86 -15.93 -0.59
N LEU A 71 3.50 -14.70 -0.98
CA LEU A 71 3.15 -14.35 -2.35
C LEU A 71 4.28 -13.60 -3.09
N SER A 72 5.41 -13.32 -2.46
CA SER A 72 6.50 -12.57 -3.08
C SER A 72 7.13 -13.33 -4.25
N LYS A 73 7.64 -12.57 -5.22
CA LYS A 73 8.27 -13.12 -6.43
C LYS A 73 9.50 -12.32 -6.81
N THR A 74 10.53 -13.01 -7.34
CA THR A 74 11.69 -12.35 -7.92
C THR A 74 11.46 -12.00 -9.39
N GLU A 75 11.97 -10.86 -9.85
CA GLU A 75 11.86 -10.39 -11.23
C GLU A 75 12.48 -11.36 -12.24
N ASP A 76 13.52 -12.10 -11.84
CA ASP A 76 14.20 -13.10 -12.69
C ASP A 76 13.27 -14.23 -13.19
N SER A 77 12.09 -14.36 -12.59
CA SER A 77 11.09 -15.37 -12.98
C SER A 77 10.19 -14.95 -14.16
N GLY A 78 10.49 -13.81 -14.79
CA GLY A 78 9.74 -13.27 -15.93
C GLY A 78 8.55 -12.40 -15.53
N VAL A 79 7.71 -12.05 -16.50
CA VAL A 79 6.54 -11.20 -16.31
C VAL A 79 5.58 -11.83 -15.31
N MET A 80 5.09 -11.05 -14.36
CA MET A 80 4.10 -11.50 -13.38
C MET A 80 2.69 -11.33 -13.96
N GLU A 81 1.93 -12.43 -14.02
CA GLU A 81 0.57 -12.46 -14.57
C GLU A 81 -0.43 -13.11 -13.61
N THR A 82 0.05 -13.67 -12.49
CA THR A 82 -0.81 -14.37 -11.55
C THR A 82 -1.59 -13.37 -10.70
N ALA A 83 -2.91 -13.38 -10.80
CA ALA A 83 -3.77 -12.62 -9.91
C ALA A 83 -3.62 -13.12 -8.47
N CYS A 84 -3.12 -12.27 -7.58
CA CYS A 84 -2.95 -12.56 -6.16
C CYS A 84 -3.02 -11.26 -5.35
N GLY A 85 -3.22 -11.37 -4.04
CA GLY A 85 -3.32 -10.26 -3.11
C GLY A 85 -4.67 -10.20 -2.42
N THR A 86 -4.81 -9.27 -1.49
CA THR A 86 -6.02 -9.04 -0.69
C THR A 86 -6.92 -8.03 -1.39
N PRO A 87 -8.21 -8.35 -1.65
CA PRO A 87 -9.17 -7.39 -2.22
C PRO A 87 -9.11 -6.03 -1.49
N GLY A 88 -9.20 -4.94 -2.23
CA GLY A 88 -9.07 -3.58 -1.70
C GLY A 88 -7.64 -3.02 -1.71
N TYR A 89 -6.61 -3.86 -1.64
CA TYR A 89 -5.20 -3.46 -1.74
C TYR A 89 -4.55 -3.82 -3.08
N VAL A 90 -5.25 -4.59 -3.92
CA VAL A 90 -4.76 -5.09 -5.20
C VAL A 90 -4.77 -3.99 -6.25
N ALA A 91 -3.67 -3.84 -6.98
CA ALA A 91 -3.54 -2.86 -8.05
C ALA A 91 -4.45 -3.15 -9.26
N PRO A 92 -4.90 -2.11 -10.00
CA PRO A 92 -5.79 -2.28 -11.15
C PRO A 92 -5.28 -3.23 -12.22
N GLU A 93 -3.98 -3.20 -12.54
CA GLU A 93 -3.36 -4.06 -13.54
C GLU A 93 -3.40 -5.54 -13.16
N VAL A 94 -3.34 -5.85 -11.87
CA VAL A 94 -3.47 -7.24 -11.37
C VAL A 94 -4.90 -7.73 -11.57
N LEU A 95 -5.91 -6.90 -11.25
CA LEU A 95 -7.33 -7.22 -11.48
C LEU A 95 -7.66 -7.36 -12.97
N GLN A 96 -7.00 -6.59 -13.81
CA GLN A 96 -7.14 -6.67 -15.28
C GLN A 96 -6.36 -7.83 -15.90
N GLN A 97 -5.66 -8.63 -15.08
CA GLN A 97 -4.81 -9.74 -15.55
C GLN A 97 -3.75 -9.29 -16.59
N LYS A 98 -3.27 -8.05 -16.42
CA LYS A 98 -2.18 -7.50 -17.23
C LYS A 98 -0.83 -7.85 -16.62
N PRO A 99 0.24 -7.87 -17.42
CA PRO A 99 1.59 -7.93 -16.90
C PRO A 99 1.87 -6.80 -15.88
N TYR A 100 2.44 -7.13 -14.74
CA TYR A 100 2.71 -6.18 -13.69
C TYR A 100 4.11 -6.35 -13.07
N GLY A 101 4.55 -5.38 -12.32
CA GLY A 101 5.87 -5.34 -11.68
C GLY A 101 5.82 -4.66 -10.30
N LYS A 102 6.90 -3.99 -9.93
CA LYS A 102 7.12 -3.30 -8.65
C LYS A 102 6.02 -2.29 -8.28
N ALA A 103 5.37 -1.68 -9.27
CA ALA A 103 4.35 -0.65 -9.07
C ALA A 103 3.15 -1.13 -8.25
N VAL A 104 2.85 -2.44 -8.25
CA VAL A 104 1.74 -3.00 -7.47
C VAL A 104 1.94 -2.83 -5.95
N ASP A 105 3.19 -2.87 -5.48
CA ASP A 105 3.50 -2.61 -4.07
C ASP A 105 3.32 -1.13 -3.72
N VAL A 106 3.65 -0.23 -4.64
CA VAL A 106 3.44 1.22 -4.45
C VAL A 106 1.96 1.55 -4.37
N TRP A 107 1.12 0.93 -5.21
CA TRP A 107 -0.34 1.05 -5.11
C TRP A 107 -0.86 0.62 -3.73
N SER A 108 -0.44 -0.55 -3.26
CA SER A 108 -0.87 -1.05 -1.94
C SER A 108 -0.45 -0.11 -0.81
N ILE A 109 0.74 0.50 -0.89
CA ILE A 109 1.20 1.52 0.07
C ILE A 109 0.30 2.76 0.00
N GLY A 110 -0.14 3.20 -1.18
CA GLY A 110 -1.10 4.28 -1.35
C GLY A 110 -2.42 3.97 -0.63
N VAL A 111 -3.00 2.79 -0.85
CA VAL A 111 -4.21 2.39 -0.13
C VAL A 111 -4.02 2.42 1.40
N ILE A 112 -2.89 1.95 1.90
CA ILE A 112 -2.56 1.98 3.33
C ILE A 112 -2.44 3.43 3.83
N ALA A 113 -1.75 4.31 3.09
CA ALA A 113 -1.58 5.71 3.43
C ALA A 113 -2.94 6.44 3.49
N TYR A 114 -3.82 6.20 2.52
CA TYR A 114 -5.17 6.74 2.52
C TYR A 114 -5.93 6.37 3.81
N ILE A 115 -5.92 5.08 4.18
CA ILE A 115 -6.59 4.62 5.40
C ILE A 115 -5.96 5.25 6.66
N LEU A 116 -4.64 5.42 6.70
CA LEU A 116 -3.95 6.08 7.82
C LEU A 116 -4.36 7.53 8.00
N LEU A 117 -4.60 8.24 6.89
CA LEU A 117 -4.92 9.67 6.91
C LEU A 117 -6.38 9.95 7.28
N CYS A 118 -7.31 9.14 6.79
CA CYS A 118 -8.75 9.44 6.96
C CYS A 118 -9.54 8.38 7.74
N GLY A 119 -9.01 7.17 7.96
CA GLY A 119 -9.63 6.11 8.76
C GLY A 119 -10.55 5.17 7.99
N TYR A 120 -10.70 5.31 6.68
CA TYR A 120 -11.50 4.42 5.81
C TYR A 120 -10.77 4.17 4.48
N PRO A 121 -11.09 3.06 3.76
CA PRO A 121 -10.42 2.72 2.51
C PRO A 121 -10.88 3.61 1.34
N PRO A 122 -10.02 3.88 0.34
CA PRO A 122 -10.38 4.67 -0.85
C PRO A 122 -11.39 3.96 -1.76
N PHE A 123 -11.44 2.63 -1.71
CA PHE A 123 -12.35 1.80 -2.48
C PHE A 123 -13.07 0.83 -1.55
N TYR A 124 -14.39 0.83 -1.58
CA TYR A 124 -15.21 -0.05 -0.75
C TYR A 124 -16.54 -0.38 -1.42
N ASP A 125 -16.90 -1.65 -1.44
CA ASP A 125 -18.23 -2.13 -1.83
C ASP A 125 -18.47 -3.50 -1.17
N GLU A 126 -19.72 -3.85 -0.90
CA GLU A 126 -20.09 -5.18 -0.38
C GLU A 126 -19.92 -6.28 -1.42
N SER A 127 -19.97 -5.91 -2.71
CA SER A 127 -19.75 -6.80 -3.85
C SER A 127 -18.32 -6.67 -4.37
N ASP A 128 -17.57 -7.76 -4.41
CA ASP A 128 -16.23 -7.79 -4.98
C ASP A 128 -16.21 -7.28 -6.44
N ALA A 129 -17.25 -7.58 -7.23
CA ALA A 129 -17.34 -7.13 -8.61
C ALA A 129 -17.41 -5.60 -8.72
N ASN A 130 -18.15 -4.95 -7.84
CA ASN A 130 -18.24 -3.50 -7.80
C ASN A 130 -16.95 -2.87 -7.25
N LEU A 131 -16.37 -3.46 -6.19
CA LEU A 131 -15.10 -3.05 -5.63
C LEU A 131 -14.00 -3.08 -6.71
N PHE A 132 -13.90 -4.16 -7.48
CA PHE A 132 -12.93 -4.29 -8.57
C PHE A 132 -13.17 -3.26 -9.67
N ALA A 133 -14.44 -2.97 -10.00
CA ALA A 133 -14.76 -1.93 -10.97
C ALA A 133 -14.32 -0.53 -10.51
N GLN A 134 -14.49 -0.20 -9.23
CA GLN A 134 -14.00 1.06 -8.63
C GLN A 134 -12.47 1.14 -8.71
N ILE A 135 -11.77 0.09 -8.28
CA ILE A 135 -10.31 0.02 -8.32
C ILE A 135 -9.78 0.19 -9.75
N ILE A 136 -10.38 -0.52 -10.73
CA ILE A 136 -9.99 -0.42 -12.14
C ILE A 136 -10.17 0.98 -12.71
N LYS A 137 -11.21 1.70 -12.27
CA LYS A 137 -11.42 3.10 -12.64
C LYS A 137 -10.38 4.03 -11.99
N GLY A 138 -9.90 3.70 -10.78
CA GLY A 138 -8.99 4.53 -10.01
C GLY A 138 -9.62 5.86 -9.56
N GLU A 139 -10.95 5.92 -9.48
CA GLU A 139 -11.69 7.10 -9.04
C GLU A 139 -11.97 6.98 -7.53
N TYR A 140 -11.40 7.89 -6.75
CA TYR A 140 -11.63 8.03 -5.31
C TYR A 140 -11.74 9.52 -4.97
N GLU A 141 -12.31 9.83 -3.82
CA GLU A 141 -12.59 11.20 -3.40
C GLU A 141 -11.91 11.52 -2.06
N PHE A 142 -11.68 12.80 -1.80
CA PHE A 142 -11.20 13.31 -0.52
C PHE A 142 -12.38 13.93 0.23
N ASP A 143 -13.16 13.08 0.89
CA ASP A 143 -14.44 13.46 1.48
C ASP A 143 -14.30 14.35 2.73
N ALA A 144 -15.13 15.40 2.79
CA ALA A 144 -15.33 16.14 4.03
C ALA A 144 -16.17 15.33 5.03
N PRO A 145 -15.96 15.45 6.34
CA PRO A 145 -14.95 16.29 7.00
C PRO A 145 -13.57 15.62 7.19
N TYR A 146 -13.40 14.38 6.75
CA TYR A 146 -12.24 13.54 7.06
C TYR A 146 -10.93 14.09 6.47
N TRP A 147 -11.01 14.68 5.29
CA TRP A 147 -9.87 15.24 4.56
C TRP A 147 -9.66 16.75 4.76
N ASP A 148 -10.56 17.42 5.50
CA ASP A 148 -10.49 18.88 5.69
C ASP A 148 -9.24 19.33 6.46
N GLN A 149 -8.70 18.46 7.31
CA GLN A 149 -7.52 18.76 8.14
C GLN A 149 -6.21 18.22 7.54
N ILE A 150 -6.29 17.49 6.42
CA ILE A 150 -5.11 16.99 5.72
C ILE A 150 -4.58 18.09 4.81
N SER A 151 -3.26 18.33 4.86
CA SER A 151 -2.60 19.34 4.06
C SER A 151 -2.72 19.05 2.55
N ASP A 152 -2.61 20.10 1.73
CA ASP A 152 -2.60 19.92 0.27
C ASP A 152 -1.41 19.06 -0.17
N SER A 153 -0.26 19.19 0.48
CA SER A 153 0.91 18.31 0.25
C SER A 153 0.61 16.85 0.55
N GLY A 154 -0.11 16.57 1.66
CA GLY A 154 -0.52 15.19 1.99
C GLY A 154 -1.47 14.59 0.96
N LYS A 155 -2.39 15.40 0.41
CA LYS A 155 -3.29 14.98 -0.68
C LYS A 155 -2.54 14.74 -2.00
N GLU A 156 -1.55 15.57 -2.32
CA GLU A 156 -0.71 15.40 -3.51
C GLU A 156 0.16 14.15 -3.42
N ASP A 157 0.77 13.87 -2.26
CA ASP A 157 1.56 12.66 -2.03
C ASP A 157 0.69 11.41 -2.16
N GLU A 158 -0.54 11.44 -1.62
CA GLU A 158 -1.50 10.36 -1.71
C GLU A 158 -1.93 10.11 -3.17
N PHE A 159 -2.26 11.17 -3.88
CA PHE A 159 -2.58 11.10 -5.30
C PHE A 159 -1.43 10.50 -6.10
N PHE A 160 -0.19 10.89 -5.80
CA PHE A 160 1.00 10.34 -6.47
C PHE A 160 1.15 8.84 -6.23
N LEU A 161 0.98 8.36 -5.00
CA LEU A 161 1.11 6.94 -4.65
C LEU A 161 0.08 6.08 -5.42
N LEU A 162 -1.18 6.51 -5.46
CA LEU A 162 -2.25 5.80 -6.15
C LEU A 162 -2.22 5.94 -7.69
N HIS A 163 -1.46 6.90 -8.24
CA HIS A 163 -1.34 7.11 -9.69
C HIS A 163 0.05 6.80 -10.26
N ALA A 164 1.05 6.54 -9.42
CA ALA A 164 2.42 6.26 -9.85
C ALA A 164 2.50 5.07 -10.82
N HIS A 165 1.63 4.08 -10.67
CA HIS A 165 1.57 2.91 -11.54
C HIS A 165 1.18 3.27 -13.00
N PHE A 166 0.34 4.28 -13.23
CA PHE A 166 -0.01 4.74 -14.58
C PHE A 166 1.22 5.31 -15.31
N SER A 167 2.07 6.05 -14.61
CA SER A 167 3.28 6.66 -15.17
C SER A 167 4.39 5.65 -15.47
N ILE A 168 4.48 4.58 -14.70
CA ILE A 168 5.48 3.52 -14.87
C ILE A 168 5.06 2.58 -16.02
N SER A 169 3.77 2.25 -16.13
CA SER A 169 3.23 1.39 -17.20
C SER A 169 3.40 2.00 -18.58
N LEU A 170 3.36 3.34 -18.72
CA LEU A 170 3.59 4.02 -20.00
C LEU A 170 5.04 3.97 -20.48
N ARG A 171 6.02 3.80 -19.58
CA ARG A 171 7.45 3.71 -19.94
C ARG A 171 7.88 2.31 -20.39
N THR A 172 7.17 1.27 -19.99
CA THR A 172 7.47 -0.12 -20.38
C THR A 172 6.84 -0.54 -21.71
N CYS A 173 5.89 0.23 -22.26
CA CYS A 173 5.31 0.01 -23.58
C CYS A 173 6.04 0.70 -24.75
N SER A 174 7.17 1.35 -24.51
CA SER A 174 7.91 2.15 -25.51
C SER A 174 9.30 1.57 -25.85
N THR A 175 9.50 0.27 -25.64
CA THR A 175 10.74 -0.44 -26.08
C THR A 175 10.39 -1.70 -26.84
#